data_603afed0b4cface825ddb8031a7cb323
#
_entry.id   603afed0b4cface825ddb8031a7cb323
#
_cell.length_a   1.000
_cell.length_b   1.000
_cell.length_c   1.000
_cell.angle_alpha   90.00
_cell.angle_beta   90.00
_cell.angle_gamma   90.00
#
_symmetry.space_group_name_H-M   'P 1'
#
loop_
_entity.id
_entity.type
_entity.pdbx_description
1 polymer ?
#
loop_
_entity_poly.entity_id
_entity_poly.type
_entity_poly.pdbx_seq_one_letter_code
_entity_poly.pdbx_strand_id
1 'polypeptide(L)'
;MIWRKYVNHKLKNDYKKIFSKIDHFIFIKIPNFKVVFKWRFLQESKLRKNSYLNNKTMSYNEIKRFIMFYERITLQMIKDLSKSASMLMMLKKNQEVKKIFFRSL
;
A
#
# COMPACT_ATOMS: atom_id res chain seq x y z
N MET A 1 -14.34 7.22 20.21
CA MET A 1 -13.37 6.47 19.46
C MET A 1 -13.49 4.98 19.63
N ILE A 2 -14.72 4.58 19.75
CA ILE A 2 -15.13 3.19 19.86
C ILE A 2 -14.68 2.40 18.63
N TRP A 3 -14.80 3.02 17.44
CA TRP A 3 -14.43 2.38 16.18
C TRP A 3 -12.93 2.07 16.10
N ARG A 4 -12.09 3.01 16.53
CA ARG A 4 -10.64 2.82 16.53
C ARG A 4 -10.22 1.70 17.49
N LYS A 5 -10.85 1.62 18.65
CA LYS A 5 -10.61 0.54 19.62
C LYS A 5 -11.00 -0.81 19.06
N TYR A 6 -12.14 -0.87 18.36
CA TYR A 6 -12.60 -2.09 17.71
C TYR A 6 -11.60 -2.59 16.66
N VAL A 7 -11.15 -1.70 15.79
CA VAL A 7 -10.17 -2.05 14.74
C VAL A 7 -8.87 -2.55 15.38
N ASN A 8 -8.35 -1.85 16.37
CA ASN A 8 -7.12 -2.24 17.07
C ASN A 8 -7.27 -3.60 17.76
N HIS A 9 -8.41 -3.87 18.35
CA HIS A 9 -8.70 -5.16 18.98
C HIS A 9 -8.67 -6.30 17.97
N LYS A 10 -9.28 -6.10 16.81
CA LYS A 10 -9.29 -7.09 15.72
C LYS A 10 -7.88 -7.33 15.18
N LEU A 11 -7.09 -6.28 14.99
CA LEU A 11 -5.71 -6.39 14.53
C LEU A 11 -4.86 -7.17 15.53
N LYS A 12 -5.02 -6.90 16.81
CA LYS A 12 -4.25 -7.55 17.86
C LYS A 12 -4.59 -9.03 18.02
N ASN A 13 -5.86 -9.40 17.90
CA ASN A 13 -6.31 -10.76 18.19
C ASN A 13 -6.50 -11.61 16.91
N ASP A 14 -7.46 -11.25 16.07
CA ASP A 14 -7.84 -12.08 14.92
C ASP A 14 -6.79 -12.04 13.81
N TYR A 15 -6.34 -10.84 13.43
CA TYR A 15 -5.38 -10.67 12.35
C TYR A 15 -3.99 -11.14 12.73
N LYS A 16 -3.60 -10.99 13.99
CA LYS A 16 -2.31 -11.47 14.48
C LYS A 16 -2.19 -12.99 14.35
N LYS A 17 -3.29 -13.71 14.58
CA LYS A 17 -3.32 -15.17 14.41
C LYS A 17 -3.09 -15.56 12.95
N ILE A 18 -3.65 -14.81 12.02
CA ILE A 18 -3.45 -15.04 10.58
C ILE A 18 -2.00 -14.76 10.20
N PHE A 19 -1.45 -13.65 10.64
CA PHE A 19 -0.08 -13.24 10.33
C PHE A 19 0.96 -14.20 10.91
N SER A 20 0.69 -14.80 12.06
CA SER A 20 1.61 -15.78 12.68
C SER A 20 1.76 -17.07 11.88
N LYS A 21 0.82 -17.34 10.94
CA LYS A 21 0.88 -18.51 10.07
C LYS A 21 1.66 -18.27 8.79
N ILE A 22 2.12 -17.04 8.56
CA ILE A 22 2.89 -16.69 7.36
C ILE A 22 4.34 -17.13 7.56
N ASP A 23 4.83 -17.99 6.67
CA ASP A 23 6.21 -18.48 6.71
C ASP A 23 7.16 -17.53 5.99
N HIS A 24 6.73 -16.97 4.87
CA HIS A 24 7.53 -16.06 4.06
C HIS A 24 6.73 -14.77 3.81
N PHE A 25 7.39 -13.63 3.97
CA PHE A 25 6.78 -12.32 3.82
C PHE A 25 7.55 -11.52 2.78
N ILE A 26 6.85 -11.10 1.73
CA ILE A 26 7.43 -10.28 0.66
C ILE A 26 6.88 -8.86 0.81
N PHE A 27 7.77 -7.89 0.91
CA PHE A 27 7.37 -6.49 0.99
C PHE A 27 7.81 -5.74 -0.26
N ILE A 28 6.85 -5.12 -0.94
CA ILE A 28 7.10 -4.30 -2.12
C ILE A 28 7.19 -2.85 -1.67
N LYS A 29 8.40 -2.30 -1.71
CA LYS A 29 8.69 -0.96 -1.20
C LYS A 29 8.64 0.06 -2.32
N ILE A 30 7.80 1.08 -2.15
CA ILE A 30 7.72 2.21 -3.08
C ILE A 30 8.88 3.18 -2.82
N PRO A 31 9.31 3.97 -3.84
CA PRO A 31 10.42 4.91 -3.65
C PRO A 31 10.09 6.03 -2.66
N ASN A 32 8.86 6.54 -2.72
CA ASN A 32 8.36 7.53 -1.76
C ASN A 32 6.84 7.57 -1.87
N PHE A 33 6.18 8.27 -0.92
CA PHE A 33 4.72 8.32 -0.93
C PHE A 33 4.16 9.19 -2.05
N LYS A 34 4.91 10.15 -2.57
CA LYS A 34 4.44 11.02 -3.64
C LYS A 34 4.08 10.27 -4.91
N VAL A 35 4.76 9.17 -5.21
CA VAL A 35 4.48 8.38 -6.42
C VAL A 35 3.12 7.68 -6.35
N VAL A 36 2.59 7.44 -5.15
CA VAL A 36 1.30 6.76 -4.97
C VAL A 36 0.18 7.54 -5.64
N PHE A 37 0.16 8.85 -5.45
CA PHE A 37 -0.82 9.72 -6.09
C PHE A 37 -0.72 9.63 -7.61
N LYS A 38 0.50 9.72 -8.14
CA LYS A 38 0.75 9.66 -9.59
C LYS A 38 0.29 8.34 -10.19
N TRP A 39 0.62 7.23 -9.53
CA TRP A 39 0.23 5.90 -10.01
C TRP A 39 -1.28 5.72 -9.97
N ARG A 40 -1.91 6.15 -8.89
CA ARG A 40 -3.37 6.06 -8.78
C ARG A 40 -4.08 6.94 -9.79
N PHE A 41 -3.56 8.15 -10.00
CA PHE A 41 -4.10 9.07 -11.00
C PHE A 41 -4.02 8.48 -12.41
N LEU A 42 -2.89 7.87 -12.76
CA LEU A 42 -2.72 7.19 -14.05
C LEU A 42 -3.71 6.04 -14.21
N GLN A 43 -3.91 5.26 -13.18
CA GLN A 43 -4.86 4.15 -13.18
C GLN A 43 -6.29 4.65 -13.45
N GLU A 44 -6.71 5.69 -12.75
CA GLU A 44 -8.03 6.28 -12.95
C GLU A 44 -8.20 6.89 -14.33
N SER A 45 -7.14 7.52 -14.86
CA SER A 45 -7.15 8.07 -16.21
C SER A 45 -7.36 7.00 -17.28
N LYS A 46 -6.69 5.86 -17.11
CA LYS A 46 -6.86 4.71 -18.01
C LYS A 46 -8.26 4.13 -17.94
N LEU A 47 -8.82 4.01 -16.75
CA LEU A 47 -10.19 3.55 -16.55
C LEU A 47 -11.20 4.50 -17.22
N ARG A 48 -10.98 5.80 -17.10
CA ARG A 48 -11.84 6.82 -17.69
C ARG A 48 -11.86 6.75 -19.21
N LYS A 49 -10.69 6.48 -19.82
CA LYS A 49 -10.58 6.34 -21.28
C LYS A 49 -11.28 5.08 -21.80
N ASN A 50 -11.23 3.99 -21.03
CA ASN A 50 -11.71 2.68 -21.47
C ASN A 50 -13.11 2.35 -20.99
N SER A 51 -13.73 3.23 -20.21
CA SER A 51 -15.03 2.98 -19.59
C SER A 51 -16.11 3.91 -20.15
N TYR A 52 -17.29 3.32 -20.42
CA TYR A 52 -18.49 4.11 -20.71
C TYR A 52 -19.06 4.75 -19.44
N LEU A 53 -18.49 4.43 -18.27
CA LEU A 53 -18.96 4.87 -16.96
C LEU A 53 -18.03 5.91 -16.36
N ASN A 54 -17.80 7.01 -17.08
CA ASN A 54 -16.90 8.08 -16.65
C ASN A 54 -17.27 8.66 -15.28
N ASN A 55 -18.56 8.63 -14.92
CA ASN A 55 -19.05 9.13 -13.65
C ASN A 55 -18.64 8.26 -12.44
N LYS A 56 -18.12 7.05 -12.68
CA LYS A 56 -17.67 6.15 -11.61
C LYS A 56 -16.18 6.26 -11.33
N THR A 57 -15.46 7.06 -12.12
CA THR A 57 -14.04 7.29 -11.87
C THR A 57 -13.85 8.45 -10.92
N MET A 58 -12.75 8.42 -10.17
CA MET A 58 -12.43 9.46 -9.20
C MET A 58 -11.81 10.68 -9.87
N SER A 59 -12.19 11.87 -9.41
CA SER A 59 -11.57 13.13 -9.85
C SER A 59 -10.19 13.28 -9.20
N TYR A 60 -9.43 14.28 -9.67
CA TYR A 60 -8.11 14.59 -9.10
C TYR A 60 -8.18 14.83 -7.59
N ASN A 61 -9.14 15.67 -7.14
CA ASN A 61 -9.27 15.98 -5.72
C ASN A 61 -9.74 14.79 -4.90
N GLU A 62 -10.61 13.96 -5.45
CA GLU A 62 -11.07 12.74 -4.78
C GLU A 62 -9.92 11.74 -4.58
N ILE A 63 -9.06 11.56 -5.60
CA ILE A 63 -7.89 10.70 -5.51
C ILE A 63 -6.95 11.20 -4.42
N LYS A 64 -6.68 12.50 -4.41
CA LYS A 64 -5.80 13.13 -3.43
C LYS A 64 -6.29 12.88 -2.02
N ARG A 65 -7.60 13.08 -1.78
CA ARG A 65 -8.22 12.86 -0.48
C ARG A 65 -8.18 11.38 -0.08
N PHE A 66 -8.49 10.50 -1.01
CA PHE A 66 -8.48 9.05 -0.79
C PHE A 66 -7.10 8.58 -0.35
N ILE A 67 -6.05 9.00 -1.02
CA ILE A 67 -4.68 8.60 -0.72
C ILE A 67 -4.21 9.12 0.64
N MET A 68 -4.66 10.30 1.05
CA MET A 68 -4.29 10.87 2.34
C MET A 68 -4.69 9.98 3.52
N PHE A 69 -5.78 9.21 3.40
CA PHE A 69 -6.19 8.29 4.45
C PHE A 69 -5.18 7.15 4.67
N TYR A 70 -4.40 6.82 3.66
CA TYR A 70 -3.46 5.71 3.71
C TYR A 70 -2.02 6.14 3.95
N GLU A 71 -1.72 7.44 3.87
CA GLU A 71 -0.36 7.95 3.96
C GLU A 71 0.34 7.53 5.25
N ARG A 72 -0.31 7.75 6.38
CA ARG A 72 0.26 7.43 7.69
C ARG A 72 0.56 5.93 7.83
N ILE A 73 -0.37 5.09 7.41
CA ILE A 73 -0.23 3.63 7.49
C ILE A 73 0.90 3.18 6.56
N THR A 74 0.93 3.72 5.33
CA THR A 74 1.94 3.36 4.34
C THR A 74 3.35 3.71 4.82
N LEU A 75 3.54 4.91 5.37
CA LEU A 75 4.83 5.34 5.90
C LEU A 75 5.27 4.46 7.08
N GLN A 76 4.33 4.08 7.94
CA GLN A 76 4.62 3.19 9.05
C GLN A 76 5.02 1.80 8.57
N MET A 77 4.34 1.29 7.53
CA MET A 77 4.67 0.00 6.93
C MET A 77 6.07 0.01 6.31
N ILE A 78 6.42 1.08 5.60
CA ILE A 78 7.76 1.20 5.02
C ILE A 78 8.82 1.15 6.09
N LYS A 79 8.58 1.82 7.21
CA LYS A 79 9.52 1.86 8.34
C LYS A 79 9.67 0.49 9.02
N ASP A 80 8.56 -0.17 9.29
CA ASP A 80 8.56 -1.38 10.12
C ASP A 80 8.72 -2.66 9.30
N LEU A 81 7.92 -2.81 8.24
CA LEU A 81 7.84 -4.07 7.49
C LEU A 81 9.06 -4.30 6.59
N SER A 82 9.70 -3.23 6.13
CA SER A 82 10.91 -3.38 5.30
C SER A 82 12.06 -4.02 6.07
N LYS A 83 12.04 -3.95 7.40
CA LYS A 83 13.06 -4.58 8.26
C LYS A 83 12.76 -6.04 8.55
N SER A 84 11.49 -6.45 8.54
CA SER A 84 11.08 -7.81 8.91
C SER A 84 10.74 -8.70 7.72
N ALA A 85 10.70 -8.16 6.50
CA ALA A 85 10.35 -8.93 5.31
C ALA A 85 11.42 -9.97 4.97
N SER A 86 10.97 -11.16 4.54
CA SER A 86 11.86 -12.20 4.04
C SER A 86 12.50 -11.79 2.71
N MET A 87 11.72 -11.12 1.86
CA MET A 87 12.19 -10.56 0.62
C MET A 87 11.71 -9.11 0.51
N LEU A 88 12.61 -8.19 0.20
CA LEU A 88 12.31 -6.79 -0.01
C LEU A 88 12.50 -6.45 -1.48
N MET A 89 11.42 -6.06 -2.14
CA MET A 89 11.45 -5.66 -3.54
C MET A 89 11.28 -4.15 -3.62
N MET A 90 12.30 -3.45 -4.08
CA MET A 90 12.28 -2.00 -4.20
C MET A 90 11.89 -1.60 -5.62
N LEU A 91 10.92 -0.69 -5.73
CA LEU A 91 10.43 -0.21 -7.02
C LEU A 91 11.03 1.15 -7.38
N LYS A 92 11.15 1.38 -8.68
CA LYS A 92 11.46 2.70 -9.25
C LYS A 92 10.15 3.51 -9.39
N LYS A 93 10.28 4.80 -9.72
CA LYS A 93 9.13 5.68 -9.95
C LYS A 93 8.24 5.21 -11.10
N ASN A 94 8.79 4.47 -12.06
CA ASN A 94 8.06 3.89 -13.19
C ASN A 94 7.47 2.51 -12.90
N GLN A 95 7.47 2.08 -11.65
CA GLN A 95 6.97 0.78 -11.18
C GLN A 95 7.84 -0.41 -11.58
N GLU A 96 8.99 -0.20 -12.17
CA GLU A 96 9.93 -1.28 -12.43
C GLU A 96 10.69 -1.64 -11.17
N VAL A 97 11.13 -2.90 -11.09
CA VAL A 97 11.93 -3.36 -9.95
C VAL A 97 13.33 -2.78 -10.05
N LYS A 98 13.73 -2.07 -9.00
CA LYS A 98 15.08 -1.50 -8.91
C LYS A 98 16.06 -2.49 -8.30
N LYS A 99 15.67 -3.16 -7.21
CA LYS A 99 16.54 -4.05 -6.45
C LYS A 99 15.71 -5.02 -5.62
N ILE A 100 16.23 -6.22 -5.44
CA ILE A 100 15.61 -7.24 -4.60
C ILE A 100 16.61 -7.66 -3.53
N PHE A 101 16.19 -7.61 -2.27
CA PHE A 101 16.98 -8.08 -1.15
C PHE A 101 16.33 -9.33 -0.55
N PHE A 102 17.15 -10.34 -0.28
CA PHE A 102 16.71 -11.52 0.45
C PHE A 102 17.33 -11.49 1.85
N ARG A 103 16.49 -11.80 2.83
CA ARG A 103 16.96 -11.93 4.20
C ARG A 103 17.16 -13.43 4.49
N SER A 104 18.35 -13.77 4.97
CA SER A 104 18.61 -15.14 5.42
C SER A 104 17.78 -15.43 6.69
N LEU A 105 17.11 -16.56 6.68
CA LEU A 105 16.30 -16.99 7.81
C LEU A 105 17.15 -17.66 8.87
#